data_d1f47f6ccbbf956b0eb5917f4d498455
#
_entry.id   d1f47f6ccbbf956b0eb5917f4d498455
#
_cell.length_a   1.000
_cell.length_b   1.000
_cell.length_c   1.000
_cell.angle_alpha   90.00
_cell.angle_beta   90.00
_cell.angle_gamma   90.00
#
_symmetry.space_group_name_H-M   'P 1'
#
loop_
_entity.id
_entity.type
_entity.pdbx_description
1 polymer ?
#
loop_
_entity_poly.entity_id
_entity_poly.type
_entity_poly.pdbx_seq_one_letter_code
_entity_poly.pdbx_strand_id
1 'polypeptide(L)'
;PKGKNKTLVVELTNKFLPLGRDYRVRIRTNMQIYWDHIFYSTDVSSGSSRKVSLEPVIADLHYRGFSELTWQTPYSPSIPDYQTVSTETKWRDLTGLYTRYGDVLPLLLEPDNRYIIMNAGDEVTFEFDSAQVPELPSGWSRDFLFYNNGWLKDGDLNTARGQTVELLPFHSMSSYPYGAEETYPKDEEHQSYLRTYNSRKVTAEPFKRLLFQMKPEF
;
A
#
# COMPACT_ATOMS: atom_id res chain seq x y z
N PRO A 1 -5.71 -0.23 7.37
CA PRO A 1 -4.79 -1.25 7.88
C PRO A 1 -5.57 -2.50 8.22
N LYS A 2 -5.45 -3.54 7.39
CA LYS A 2 -6.14 -4.80 7.58
C LYS A 2 -5.21 -5.78 8.30
N GLY A 3 -5.72 -6.43 9.35
CA GLY A 3 -5.04 -7.58 9.95
C GLY A 3 -3.92 -7.31 10.96
N LYS A 4 -3.61 -6.07 11.30
CA LYS A 4 -2.63 -5.73 12.36
C LYS A 4 -3.07 -4.52 13.15
N ASN A 5 -2.79 -4.54 14.46
CA ASN A 5 -2.90 -3.34 15.28
C ASN A 5 -1.95 -2.27 14.76
N LYS A 6 -2.46 -1.06 14.61
CA LYS A 6 -1.68 0.11 14.15
C LYS A 6 -2.04 1.32 15.00
N THR A 7 -1.03 2.08 15.35
CA THR A 7 -1.21 3.38 15.98
C THR A 7 -1.27 4.46 14.90
N LEU A 8 -2.30 5.29 14.96
CA LEU A 8 -2.42 6.50 14.14
C LEU A 8 -2.18 7.69 15.04
N VAL A 9 -1.24 8.53 14.66
CA VAL A 9 -0.95 9.78 15.37
C VAL A 9 -1.51 10.95 14.54
N VAL A 10 -2.29 11.80 15.18
CA VAL A 10 -2.85 13.00 14.54
C VAL A 10 -2.40 14.23 15.33
N GLU A 11 -1.69 15.12 14.67
CA GLU A 11 -1.25 16.39 15.23
C GLU A 11 -2.44 17.34 15.35
N LEU A 12 -2.75 17.75 16.58
CA LEU A 12 -3.86 18.65 16.89
C LEU A 12 -3.40 20.04 17.32
N THR A 13 -2.11 20.32 17.34
CA THR A 13 -1.56 21.64 17.68
C THR A 13 -2.19 22.72 16.82
N ASN A 14 -2.65 23.79 17.44
CA ASN A 14 -3.32 24.92 16.79
C ASN A 14 -4.63 24.57 16.02
N LYS A 15 -5.23 23.41 16.27
CA LYS A 15 -6.51 23.02 15.67
C LYS A 15 -7.72 23.47 16.51
N PHE A 16 -7.49 23.88 17.75
CA PHE A 16 -8.54 24.44 18.61
C PHE A 16 -8.58 25.95 18.51
N LEU A 17 -9.78 26.51 18.60
CA LEU A 17 -9.94 27.97 18.56
C LEU A 17 -9.27 28.61 19.78
N PRO A 18 -8.49 29.69 19.61
CA PRO A 18 -7.68 30.26 20.70
C PRO A 18 -8.48 30.75 21.93
N LEU A 19 -9.75 31.08 21.74
CA LEU A 19 -10.66 31.55 22.77
C LEU A 19 -11.73 30.52 23.15
N GLY A 20 -11.68 29.32 22.57
CA GLY A 20 -12.64 28.27 22.82
C GLY A 20 -12.31 27.51 24.14
N ARG A 21 -13.32 27.31 24.97
CA ARG A 21 -13.23 26.39 26.12
C ARG A 21 -13.61 24.96 25.74
N ASP A 22 -13.78 24.70 24.46
CA ASP A 22 -14.23 23.42 23.94
C ASP A 22 -13.07 22.69 23.25
N TYR A 23 -12.55 21.69 23.90
CA TYR A 23 -11.45 20.85 23.44
C TYR A 23 -11.93 19.49 22.94
N ARG A 24 -13.19 19.38 22.52
CA ARG A 24 -13.74 18.13 22.01
C ARG A 24 -13.16 17.80 20.66
N VAL A 25 -12.70 16.56 20.51
CA VAL A 25 -12.25 15.97 19.26
C VAL A 25 -13.30 14.98 18.77
N ARG A 26 -13.74 15.11 17.53
CA ARG A 26 -14.62 14.14 16.89
C ARG A 26 -13.88 13.43 15.79
N ILE A 27 -13.76 12.11 15.94
CA ILE A 27 -13.20 11.25 14.92
C ILE A 27 -14.35 10.73 14.06
N ARG A 28 -14.26 10.93 12.74
CA ARG A 28 -15.23 10.42 11.76
C ARG A 28 -14.51 9.53 10.76
N THR A 29 -15.12 8.40 10.45
CA THR A 29 -14.61 7.46 9.45
C THR A 29 -15.77 6.83 8.69
N ASN A 30 -15.56 6.48 7.43
CA ASN A 30 -16.45 5.67 6.62
C ASN A 30 -16.02 4.19 6.57
N MET A 31 -14.94 3.85 7.26
CA MET A 31 -14.42 2.48 7.36
C MET A 31 -14.95 1.78 8.61
N GLN A 32 -15.10 0.48 8.54
CA GLN A 32 -15.31 -0.37 9.72
C GLN A 32 -13.97 -0.57 10.42
N ILE A 33 -13.84 0.02 11.62
CA ILE A 33 -12.59 0.00 12.38
C ILE A 33 -12.85 -0.59 13.77
N TYR A 34 -11.97 -1.50 14.18
CA TYR A 34 -11.90 -1.98 15.54
C TYR A 34 -10.96 -1.05 16.32
N TRP A 35 -11.54 -0.29 17.27
CA TRP A 35 -10.79 0.61 18.13
C TRP A 35 -10.36 -0.14 19.39
N ASP A 36 -9.08 -0.14 19.64
CA ASP A 36 -8.52 -0.76 20.85
C ASP A 36 -8.24 0.30 21.93
N HIS A 37 -7.45 1.32 21.58
CA HIS A 37 -7.06 2.36 22.50
C HIS A 37 -7.04 3.73 21.84
N ILE A 38 -7.60 4.74 22.51
CA ILE A 38 -7.55 6.14 22.07
C ILE A 38 -7.02 6.96 23.24
N PHE A 39 -5.95 7.70 23.04
CA PHE A 39 -5.39 8.60 24.03
C PHE A 39 -4.92 9.90 23.36
N TYR A 40 -4.67 10.91 24.18
CA TYR A 40 -4.02 12.13 23.75
C TYR A 40 -2.85 12.44 24.66
N SER A 41 -1.89 13.18 24.16
CA SER A 41 -0.79 13.73 24.96
C SER A 41 -0.71 15.23 24.71
N THR A 42 -0.52 15.97 25.80
CA THR A 42 -0.18 17.40 25.76
C THR A 42 1.30 17.62 26.03
N ASP A 43 2.00 16.53 26.31
CA ASP A 43 3.42 16.57 26.56
C ASP A 43 4.16 16.69 25.23
N VAL A 44 4.67 17.90 24.97
CA VAL A 44 5.56 18.21 23.88
C VAL A 44 7.01 18.15 24.39
N SER A 45 7.29 17.25 25.34
CA SER A 45 8.67 17.01 25.70
C SER A 45 9.38 16.57 24.41
N SER A 46 10.15 17.49 23.88
CA SER A 46 11.04 17.22 22.74
C SER A 46 12.12 16.26 23.24
N GLY A 47 11.75 14.99 23.37
CA GLY A 47 12.75 13.94 23.45
C GLY A 47 13.72 14.18 22.29
N SER A 48 15.00 14.09 22.55
CA SER A 48 16.00 14.25 21.50
C SER A 48 15.71 13.20 20.42
N SER A 49 15.12 13.62 19.31
CA SER A 49 14.89 12.74 18.16
C SER A 49 15.77 13.20 17.00
N ARG A 50 16.34 12.24 16.30
CA ARG A 50 17.12 12.49 15.08
C ARG A 50 16.46 11.72 13.94
N LYS A 51 16.02 12.43 12.93
CA LYS A 51 15.49 11.84 11.70
C LYS A 51 16.60 11.71 10.67
N VAL A 52 16.72 10.54 10.09
CA VAL A 52 17.59 10.27 8.95
C VAL A 52 16.72 9.68 7.85
N SER A 53 16.78 10.27 6.66
CA SER A 53 16.10 9.73 5.48
C SER A 53 17.05 8.78 4.76
N LEU A 54 16.56 7.62 4.40
CA LEU A 54 17.29 6.64 3.61
C LEU A 54 16.52 6.40 2.32
N GLU A 55 17.22 6.31 1.22
CA GLU A 55 16.67 5.85 -0.04
C GLU A 55 17.08 4.38 -0.27
N PRO A 56 16.22 3.56 -0.85
CA PRO A 56 16.59 2.20 -1.22
C PRO A 56 17.67 2.23 -2.30
N VAL A 57 18.58 1.27 -2.26
CA VAL A 57 19.61 1.05 -3.28
C VAL A 57 19.23 -0.08 -4.24
N ILE A 58 18.31 -0.95 -3.83
CA ILE A 58 17.70 -2.00 -4.65
C ILE A 58 16.19 -2.00 -4.37
N ALA A 59 15.42 -2.20 -5.41
CA ALA A 59 14.00 -2.54 -5.33
C ALA A 59 13.68 -3.57 -6.41
N ASP A 60 13.38 -4.79 -5.99
CA ASP A 60 13.09 -5.90 -6.88
C ASP A 60 11.63 -6.35 -6.74
N LEU A 61 10.88 -6.25 -7.82
CA LEU A 61 9.50 -6.74 -7.90
C LEU A 61 9.50 -8.20 -8.35
N HIS A 62 8.85 -9.06 -7.59
CA HIS A 62 8.72 -10.47 -7.93
C HIS A 62 7.40 -11.07 -7.43
N TYR A 63 7.09 -12.27 -7.89
CA TYR A 63 5.97 -13.03 -7.36
C TYR A 63 6.42 -13.83 -6.13
N ARG A 64 5.80 -13.54 -4.99
CA ARG A 64 6.02 -14.30 -3.75
C ARG A 64 4.93 -15.36 -3.55
N GLY A 65 3.69 -15.03 -3.83
CA GLY A 65 2.52 -15.81 -3.50
C GLY A 65 1.74 -15.27 -2.29
N PHE A 66 0.93 -16.12 -1.67
CA PHE A 66 0.00 -15.75 -0.62
C PHE A 66 0.41 -16.33 0.72
N SER A 67 0.51 -15.49 1.74
CA SER A 67 0.66 -15.96 3.11
C SER A 67 -0.56 -16.75 3.55
N GLU A 68 -0.35 -17.85 4.28
CA GLU A 68 -1.45 -18.53 4.93
C GLU A 68 -2.05 -17.63 6.02
N LEU A 69 -3.36 -17.74 6.20
CA LEU A 69 -4.09 -16.91 7.15
C LEU A 69 -4.40 -17.72 8.40
N THR A 70 -4.17 -17.11 9.55
CA THR A 70 -4.52 -17.66 10.85
C THR A 70 -5.51 -16.75 11.56
N TRP A 71 -6.29 -17.30 12.48
CA TRP A 71 -7.26 -16.57 13.28
C TRP A 71 -7.07 -16.92 14.75
N GLN A 72 -7.01 -15.92 15.62
CA GLN A 72 -6.97 -16.15 17.06
C GLN A 72 -8.30 -16.70 17.58
N THR A 73 -9.40 -16.25 17.02
CA THR A 73 -10.75 -16.75 17.26
C THR A 73 -11.52 -16.76 15.93
N PRO A 74 -12.66 -17.48 15.81
CA PRO A 74 -13.48 -17.46 14.58
C PRO A 74 -13.97 -16.06 14.17
N TYR A 75 -13.96 -15.11 15.09
CA TYR A 75 -14.45 -13.74 14.89
C TYR A 75 -13.31 -12.69 14.82
N SER A 76 -12.07 -13.08 15.10
CA SER A 76 -10.95 -12.14 14.99
C SER A 76 -10.58 -11.87 13.54
N PRO A 77 -9.95 -10.72 13.25
CA PRO A 77 -9.32 -10.50 11.95
C PRO A 77 -8.27 -11.58 11.64
N SER A 78 -8.16 -11.96 10.37
CA SER A 78 -7.11 -12.88 9.93
C SER A 78 -5.73 -12.25 10.09
N ILE A 79 -4.78 -13.06 10.51
CA ILE A 79 -3.37 -12.69 10.65
C ILE A 79 -2.58 -13.49 9.61
N PRO A 80 -1.86 -12.84 8.69
CA PRO A 80 -1.03 -13.57 7.73
C PRO A 80 0.19 -14.18 8.42
N ASP A 81 0.43 -15.45 8.17
CA ASP A 81 1.68 -16.14 8.49
C ASP A 81 2.66 -15.94 7.33
N TYR A 82 3.65 -15.08 7.53
CA TYR A 82 4.65 -14.78 6.51
C TYR A 82 5.66 -15.90 6.29
N GLN A 83 5.69 -16.92 7.14
CA GLN A 83 6.59 -18.08 7.00
C GLN A 83 6.00 -19.14 6.07
N THR A 84 4.67 -19.20 6.01
CA THR A 84 3.95 -20.19 5.21
C THR A 84 3.32 -19.53 3.99
N VAL A 85 3.79 -19.90 2.80
CA VAL A 85 3.42 -19.28 1.54
C VAL A 85 2.85 -20.32 0.57
N SER A 86 1.69 -20.00 0.00
CA SER A 86 1.11 -20.72 -1.15
C SER A 86 1.33 -19.91 -2.43
N THR A 87 1.76 -20.58 -3.49
CA THR A 87 1.93 -19.96 -4.82
C THR A 87 0.73 -20.16 -5.73
N GLU A 88 -0.31 -20.82 -5.24
CA GLU A 88 -1.54 -21.05 -6.01
C GLU A 88 -2.38 -19.78 -6.12
N THR A 89 -3.08 -19.63 -7.23
CA THR A 89 -4.02 -18.51 -7.44
C THR A 89 -5.16 -18.60 -6.44
N LYS A 90 -5.32 -17.58 -5.59
CA LYS A 90 -6.40 -17.51 -4.57
C LYS A 90 -7.48 -16.49 -4.91
N TRP A 91 -7.17 -15.48 -5.72
CA TRP A 91 -8.06 -14.36 -6.01
C TRP A 91 -8.21 -14.15 -7.52
N ARG A 92 -9.34 -13.53 -7.88
CA ARG A 92 -9.52 -12.99 -9.21
C ARG A 92 -8.77 -11.66 -9.32
N ASP A 93 -7.78 -11.63 -10.18
CA ASP A 93 -7.03 -10.41 -10.45
C ASP A 93 -7.81 -9.46 -11.36
N LEU A 94 -7.50 -8.16 -11.25
CA LEU A 94 -7.87 -7.20 -12.27
C LEU A 94 -7.10 -7.55 -13.55
N THR A 95 -7.79 -7.54 -14.68
CA THR A 95 -7.12 -7.81 -15.96
C THR A 95 -6.44 -6.56 -16.48
N GLY A 96 -5.32 -6.69 -17.17
CA GLY A 96 -4.62 -5.56 -17.77
C GLY A 96 -3.11 -5.72 -17.74
N LEU A 97 -2.42 -4.58 -17.84
CA LEU A 97 -0.97 -4.52 -17.83
C LEU A 97 -0.46 -4.12 -16.44
N TYR A 98 0.44 -4.91 -15.93
CA TYR A 98 1.11 -4.74 -14.64
C TYR A 98 2.60 -4.48 -14.85
N THR A 99 3.25 -4.00 -13.82
CA THR A 99 4.69 -3.82 -13.85
C THR A 99 5.39 -5.17 -14.04
N ARG A 100 6.38 -5.22 -14.92
CA ARG A 100 7.24 -6.38 -15.11
C ARG A 100 8.02 -6.71 -13.84
N TYR A 101 8.41 -7.95 -13.66
CA TYR A 101 9.31 -8.35 -12.58
C TYR A 101 10.74 -7.86 -12.82
N GLY A 102 11.51 -7.84 -11.73
CA GLY A 102 12.87 -7.39 -11.66
C GLY A 102 13.01 -5.97 -11.10
N ASP A 103 14.09 -5.31 -11.47
CA ASP A 103 14.41 -3.98 -10.95
C ASP A 103 13.34 -2.94 -11.27
N VAL A 104 12.84 -2.30 -10.21
CA VAL A 104 11.82 -1.24 -10.23
C VAL A 104 12.25 -0.01 -9.43
N LEU A 105 13.50 0.04 -8.98
CA LEU A 105 14.02 1.15 -8.18
C LEU A 105 13.73 2.53 -8.79
N PRO A 106 13.89 2.76 -10.12
CA PRO A 106 13.62 4.06 -10.72
C PRO A 106 12.17 4.56 -10.59
N LEU A 107 11.22 3.68 -10.27
CA LEU A 107 9.80 4.03 -10.09
C LEU A 107 9.45 4.40 -8.66
N LEU A 108 10.40 4.31 -7.71
CA LEU A 108 10.12 4.42 -6.27
C LEU A 108 10.88 5.56 -5.59
N LEU A 109 11.73 6.27 -6.32
CA LEU A 109 12.55 7.33 -5.76
C LEU A 109 11.76 8.63 -5.56
N GLU A 110 10.73 8.86 -6.36
CA GLU A 110 9.90 10.07 -6.32
C GLU A 110 8.41 9.74 -6.38
N PRO A 111 7.54 10.51 -5.68
CA PRO A 111 6.11 10.39 -5.80
C PRO A 111 5.64 11.08 -7.10
N ASP A 112 5.58 10.33 -8.18
CA ASP A 112 5.13 10.78 -9.49
C ASP A 112 3.98 9.90 -10.02
N ASN A 113 3.68 9.94 -11.30
CA ASN A 113 2.63 9.14 -11.92
C ASN A 113 3.14 7.81 -12.50
N ARG A 114 4.40 7.44 -12.29
CA ARG A 114 5.02 6.21 -12.77
C ARG A 114 4.98 5.16 -11.68
N TYR A 115 3.87 4.50 -11.54
CA TYR A 115 3.62 3.56 -10.47
C TYR A 115 4.27 2.19 -10.69
N ILE A 116 4.59 1.51 -9.59
CA ILE A 116 4.65 0.06 -9.60
C ILE A 116 3.21 -0.44 -9.49
N ILE A 117 2.75 -1.15 -10.51
CA ILE A 117 1.43 -1.76 -10.54
C ILE A 117 1.59 -3.23 -10.15
N MET A 118 1.20 -3.54 -8.93
CA MET A 118 1.34 -4.87 -8.34
C MET A 118 0.02 -5.62 -8.38
N ASN A 119 0.13 -6.92 -8.54
CA ASN A 119 -0.99 -7.84 -8.47
C ASN A 119 -1.03 -8.57 -7.12
N ALA A 120 -2.11 -9.30 -6.86
CA ALA A 120 -2.18 -10.20 -5.72
C ALA A 120 -1.05 -11.25 -5.79
N GLY A 121 -0.32 -11.43 -4.68
CA GLY A 121 0.84 -12.31 -4.60
C GLY A 121 2.17 -11.69 -5.02
N ASP A 122 2.18 -10.48 -5.57
CA ASP A 122 3.42 -9.75 -5.86
C ASP A 122 4.04 -9.18 -4.57
N GLU A 123 5.36 -9.13 -4.53
CA GLU A 123 6.17 -8.54 -3.46
C GLU A 123 7.26 -7.66 -4.05
N VAL A 124 7.60 -6.58 -3.36
CA VAL A 124 8.80 -5.78 -3.64
C VAL A 124 9.77 -5.94 -2.49
N THR A 125 10.98 -6.41 -2.80
CA THR A 125 12.09 -6.45 -1.84
C THR A 125 12.92 -5.18 -1.97
N PHE A 126 13.15 -4.51 -0.84
CA PHE A 126 14.00 -3.32 -0.76
C PHE A 126 15.29 -3.63 -0.02
N GLU A 127 16.39 -3.09 -0.53
CA GLU A 127 17.65 -3.03 0.20
C GLU A 127 18.06 -1.57 0.45
N PHE A 128 18.58 -1.31 1.64
CA PHE A 128 19.09 -0.01 2.06
C PHE A 128 20.54 -0.17 2.47
N ASP A 129 21.38 0.79 2.07
CA ASP A 129 22.78 0.77 2.47
C ASP A 129 22.93 1.12 3.96
N SER A 130 23.36 0.17 4.75
CA SER A 130 23.58 0.31 6.18
C SER A 130 24.69 1.33 6.53
N ALA A 131 25.60 1.60 5.61
CA ALA A 131 26.63 2.60 5.81
C ALA A 131 26.07 4.04 5.91
N GLN A 132 24.86 4.26 5.38
CA GLN A 132 24.15 5.54 5.50
C GLN A 132 23.44 5.71 6.85
N VAL A 133 23.38 4.67 7.66
CA VAL A 133 22.72 4.68 8.97
C VAL A 133 23.72 5.09 10.03
N PRO A 134 23.56 6.25 10.69
CA PRO A 134 24.48 6.68 11.73
C PRO A 134 24.54 5.69 12.89
N GLU A 135 25.69 5.64 13.56
CA GLU A 135 25.80 4.89 14.81
C GLU A 135 24.76 5.35 15.83
N LEU A 136 24.24 4.39 16.57
CA LEU A 136 23.24 4.66 17.59
C LEU A 136 23.90 5.09 18.88
N PRO A 137 23.68 6.33 19.38
CA PRO A 137 24.23 6.77 20.65
C PRO A 137 23.75 5.90 21.81
N SER A 138 24.57 5.80 22.86
CA SER A 138 24.19 5.05 24.06
C SER A 138 22.89 5.59 24.66
N GLY A 139 21.97 4.68 24.98
CA GLY A 139 20.65 5.01 25.55
C GLY A 139 19.59 5.43 24.50
N TRP A 140 19.91 5.39 23.22
CA TRP A 140 18.96 5.65 22.14
C TRP A 140 18.36 4.35 21.61
N SER A 141 17.14 4.41 21.11
CA SER A 141 16.49 3.38 20.32
C SER A 141 16.34 3.85 18.87
N ARG A 142 16.20 2.91 17.95
CA ARG A 142 15.98 3.20 16.53
C ARG A 142 14.63 2.64 16.11
N ASP A 143 13.82 3.51 15.51
CA ASP A 143 12.57 3.16 14.87
C ASP A 143 12.67 3.41 13.37
N PHE A 144 11.99 2.57 12.59
CA PHE A 144 11.94 2.69 11.14
C PHE A 144 10.54 3.11 10.72
N LEU A 145 10.47 4.21 9.96
CA LEU A 145 9.24 4.70 9.34
C LEU A 145 9.33 4.48 7.85
N PHE A 146 8.47 3.63 7.33
CA PHE A 146 8.34 3.40 5.90
C PHE A 146 7.26 4.32 5.33
N TYR A 147 7.69 5.29 4.51
CA TYR A 147 6.79 6.26 3.90
C TYR A 147 6.34 5.73 2.54
N ASN A 148 5.03 5.50 2.39
CA ASN A 148 4.43 4.99 1.17
C ASN A 148 3.49 6.04 0.58
N ASN A 149 3.64 6.31 -0.72
CA ASN A 149 2.68 7.02 -1.53
C ASN A 149 2.11 6.04 -2.55
N GLY A 150 0.81 5.80 -2.53
CA GLY A 150 0.23 4.79 -3.38
C GLY A 150 -1.28 4.93 -3.56
N TRP A 151 -1.78 4.25 -4.56
CA TRP A 151 -3.18 4.15 -4.91
C TRP A 151 -3.63 2.69 -4.80
N LEU A 152 -4.75 2.44 -4.13
CA LEU A 152 -5.36 1.13 -4.08
C LEU A 152 -6.57 1.08 -5.01
N LYS A 153 -6.59 0.10 -5.90
CA LYS A 153 -7.75 -0.24 -6.71
C LYS A 153 -8.26 -1.63 -6.31
N ASP A 154 -9.48 -1.67 -5.80
CA ASP A 154 -10.12 -2.91 -5.36
C ASP A 154 -10.85 -3.58 -6.53
N GLY A 155 -10.80 -4.90 -6.58
CA GLY A 155 -11.56 -5.74 -7.52
C GLY A 155 -13.04 -5.95 -7.13
N ASP A 156 -13.54 -5.27 -6.11
CA ASP A 156 -14.94 -5.33 -5.69
C ASP A 156 -15.87 -4.86 -6.81
N LEU A 157 -17.03 -5.53 -6.95
CA LEU A 157 -18.05 -5.21 -7.94
C LEU A 157 -18.64 -3.80 -7.76
N ASN A 158 -18.54 -3.24 -6.56
CA ASN A 158 -19.00 -1.88 -6.25
C ASN A 158 -17.94 -0.81 -6.54
N THR A 159 -16.73 -1.20 -6.89
CA THR A 159 -15.66 -0.28 -7.24
C THR A 159 -15.74 0.10 -8.70
N ALA A 160 -15.69 1.40 -9.00
CA ALA A 160 -15.67 1.89 -10.36
C ALA A 160 -14.52 1.27 -11.16
N ARG A 161 -14.87 0.63 -12.29
CA ARG A 161 -13.91 -0.10 -13.15
C ARG A 161 -13.13 -1.19 -12.43
N GLY A 162 -13.70 -1.84 -11.42
CA GLY A 162 -13.09 -2.88 -10.59
C GLY A 162 -12.80 -4.21 -11.32
N GLN A 163 -12.79 -4.24 -12.66
CA GLN A 163 -12.48 -5.43 -13.46
C GLN A 163 -11.14 -5.33 -14.19
N THR A 164 -10.61 -4.12 -14.35
CA THR A 164 -9.39 -3.84 -15.11
C THR A 164 -8.46 -2.91 -14.36
N VAL A 165 -7.17 -2.99 -14.66
CA VAL A 165 -6.14 -2.08 -14.14
C VAL A 165 -6.39 -0.65 -14.61
N GLU A 166 -6.77 -0.50 -15.86
CA GLU A 166 -7.10 0.80 -16.43
C GLU A 166 -8.44 1.31 -15.83
N LEU A 167 -8.63 2.58 -15.68
CA LEU A 167 -7.73 3.69 -16.02
C LEU A 167 -6.62 3.79 -14.96
N LEU A 168 -5.39 4.18 -15.38
CA LEU A 168 -4.35 4.49 -14.40
C LEU A 168 -4.65 5.82 -13.71
N PRO A 169 -4.52 5.90 -12.39
CA PRO A 169 -4.66 7.18 -11.69
C PRO A 169 -3.48 8.09 -11.97
N PHE A 170 -3.65 9.41 -11.73
CA PHE A 170 -2.57 10.38 -11.75
C PHE A 170 -2.84 11.49 -10.75
N HIS A 171 -1.80 12.14 -10.21
CA HIS A 171 -1.92 13.05 -9.08
C HIS A 171 -2.83 14.26 -9.31
N SER A 172 -2.88 14.77 -10.54
CA SER A 172 -3.69 15.95 -10.87
C SER A 172 -5.10 15.63 -11.37
N MET A 173 -5.55 14.36 -11.35
CA MET A 173 -6.91 14.03 -11.75
C MET A 173 -7.94 14.64 -10.80
N SER A 174 -9.06 15.08 -11.35
CA SER A 174 -10.13 15.72 -10.58
C SER A 174 -10.97 14.75 -9.76
N SER A 175 -11.10 13.51 -10.24
CA SER A 175 -11.85 12.41 -9.61
C SER A 175 -11.41 11.08 -10.17
N TYR A 176 -11.79 9.97 -9.52
CA TYR A 176 -11.60 8.64 -10.10
C TYR A 176 -12.93 7.88 -10.14
N PRO A 177 -13.35 7.33 -11.29
CA PRO A 177 -12.74 7.55 -12.61
C PRO A 177 -12.85 9.02 -13.05
N TYR A 178 -11.84 9.49 -13.76
CA TYR A 178 -11.85 10.83 -14.32
C TYR A 178 -12.71 10.93 -15.59
N GLY A 179 -13.14 12.14 -15.94
CA GLY A 179 -13.97 12.41 -17.11
C GLY A 179 -13.25 12.24 -18.44
N ALA A 180 -14.00 12.33 -19.54
CA ALA A 180 -13.46 12.16 -20.89
C ALA A 180 -12.46 13.26 -21.30
N GLU A 181 -12.49 14.39 -20.63
CA GLU A 181 -11.59 15.53 -20.85
C GLU A 181 -10.23 15.36 -20.18
N GLU A 182 -10.09 14.38 -19.28
CA GLU A 182 -8.86 14.08 -18.59
C GLU A 182 -8.26 12.77 -19.10
N THR A 183 -6.95 12.72 -19.18
CA THR A 183 -6.22 11.50 -19.57
C THR A 183 -4.97 11.34 -18.73
N TYR A 184 -4.56 10.09 -18.50
CA TYR A 184 -3.24 9.79 -17.98
C TYR A 184 -2.17 10.49 -18.81
N PRO A 185 -1.08 11.03 -18.25
CA PRO A 185 -0.04 11.76 -18.97
C PRO A 185 0.47 11.00 -20.19
N LYS A 186 0.64 11.71 -21.32
CA LYS A 186 1.03 11.14 -22.63
C LYS A 186 2.35 11.67 -23.15
N ASP A 187 3.10 12.39 -22.33
CA ASP A 187 4.47 12.80 -22.68
C ASP A 187 5.39 11.58 -22.85
N GLU A 188 6.56 11.80 -23.43
CA GLU A 188 7.49 10.72 -23.77
C GLU A 188 8.00 9.96 -22.53
N GLU A 189 8.14 10.62 -21.41
CA GLU A 189 8.58 9.99 -20.16
C GLU A 189 7.56 8.94 -19.68
N HIS A 190 6.27 9.31 -19.60
CA HIS A 190 5.21 8.39 -19.22
C HIS A 190 4.99 7.29 -20.25
N GLN A 191 5.11 7.62 -21.56
CA GLN A 191 5.02 6.61 -22.60
C GLN A 191 6.19 5.61 -22.54
N SER A 192 7.40 6.09 -22.26
CA SER A 192 8.58 5.25 -22.07
C SER A 192 8.42 4.34 -20.84
N TYR A 193 7.92 4.89 -19.74
CA TYR A 193 7.58 4.12 -18.53
C TYR A 193 6.60 2.99 -18.86
N LEU A 194 5.48 3.29 -19.53
CA LEU A 194 4.48 2.27 -19.90
C LEU A 194 5.09 1.16 -20.76
N ARG A 195 5.91 1.51 -21.75
CA ARG A 195 6.56 0.51 -22.61
C ARG A 195 7.58 -0.33 -21.87
N THR A 196 8.35 0.28 -20.97
CA THR A 196 9.49 -0.39 -20.30
C THR A 196 9.04 -1.23 -19.12
N TYR A 197 8.14 -0.71 -18.33
CA TYR A 197 7.77 -1.32 -17.05
C TYR A 197 6.39 -1.96 -17.08
N ASN A 198 5.38 -1.33 -17.68
CA ASN A 198 4.00 -1.78 -17.61
C ASN A 198 3.68 -2.79 -18.73
N SER A 199 4.42 -3.89 -18.77
CA SER A 199 4.40 -4.86 -19.87
C SER A 199 3.94 -6.26 -19.50
N ARG A 200 3.71 -6.56 -18.20
CA ARG A 200 3.25 -7.86 -17.73
C ARG A 200 1.72 -7.97 -17.85
N LYS A 201 1.27 -8.77 -18.80
CA LYS A 201 -0.17 -8.97 -19.03
C LYS A 201 -0.76 -9.97 -18.07
N VAL A 202 -1.79 -9.58 -17.32
CA VAL A 202 -2.58 -10.42 -16.42
C VAL A 202 -3.98 -10.63 -17.01
N THR A 203 -4.46 -11.85 -16.95
CA THR A 203 -5.77 -12.28 -17.45
C THR A 203 -6.55 -13.00 -16.36
N ALA A 204 -7.85 -13.19 -16.55
CA ALA A 204 -8.70 -13.93 -15.62
C ALA A 204 -8.58 -15.46 -15.75
N GLU A 205 -7.79 -15.98 -16.69
CA GLU A 205 -7.71 -17.42 -16.99
C GLU A 205 -7.18 -18.28 -15.81
N PRO A 206 -6.17 -17.88 -15.04
CA PRO A 206 -5.73 -18.66 -13.88
C PRO A 206 -6.85 -18.88 -12.87
N PHE A 207 -7.62 -17.84 -12.57
CA PHE A 207 -8.76 -17.92 -11.64
C PHE A 207 -9.91 -18.77 -12.20
N LYS A 208 -10.20 -18.65 -13.49
CA LYS A 208 -11.21 -19.50 -14.13
C LYS A 208 -10.85 -20.97 -14.05
N ARG A 209 -9.58 -21.33 -14.29
CA ARG A 209 -9.10 -22.71 -14.14
C ARG A 209 -9.29 -23.22 -12.71
N LEU A 210 -8.99 -22.41 -11.71
CA LEU A 210 -9.21 -22.75 -10.31
C LEU A 210 -10.67 -23.10 -10.04
N LEU A 211 -11.62 -22.29 -10.53
CA LEU A 211 -13.06 -22.56 -10.36
C LEU A 211 -13.50 -23.88 -10.95
N PHE A 212 -12.95 -24.29 -12.09
CA PHE A 212 -13.27 -25.59 -12.71
C PHE A 212 -12.59 -26.78 -12.03
N GLN A 213 -11.54 -26.55 -11.26
CA GLN A 213 -10.84 -27.61 -10.50
C GLN A 213 -11.46 -27.85 -9.13
N MET A 214 -12.20 -26.88 -8.58
CA MET A 214 -12.93 -27.06 -7.34
C MET A 214 -14.07 -28.07 -7.57
N LYS A 215 -13.87 -29.32 -7.12
CA LYS A 215 -14.96 -30.28 -7.04
C LYS A 215 -15.96 -29.78 -6.01
N PRO A 216 -17.28 -29.74 -6.32
CA PRO A 216 -18.25 -29.44 -5.30
C PRO A 216 -18.15 -30.56 -4.24
N GLU A 217 -17.79 -30.20 -3.03
CA GLU A 217 -18.00 -31.07 -1.86
C GLU A 217 -19.50 -31.04 -1.56
N PHE A 218 -20.19 -32.10 -1.97
CA PHE A 218 -21.57 -32.34 -1.60
C PHE A 218 -21.65 -33.26 -0.37
#